data_7189e711a10cc490f0f93733e5897627
#
_entry.id   7189e711a10cc490f0f93733e5897627
#
_cell.length_a   1.000
_cell.length_b   1.000
_cell.length_c   1.000
_cell.angle_alpha   90.00
_cell.angle_beta   90.00
_cell.angle_gamma   90.00
#
_symmetry.space_group_name_H-M   'P 1'
#
loop_
_entity.id
_entity.type
_entity.pdbx_description
1 polymer ?
#
loop_
_entity_poly.entity_id
_entity_poly.type
_entity_poly.pdbx_seq_one_letter_code
_entity_poly.pdbx_strand_id
1 'polypeptide(L)'
;MLNINFDTLQSDHLSAIHDAQSLESLEHLKLTLLGKKGLLTQALKTIGQQPKETRAELGQRINAIKTSFLDAFEKQTDRLRDQAIHHRVKTETVDVTQPVNTAQTGHIHPITQITRAICDFFGQHGYSVKQGPEIETDFYNFKALNIPDDHPARDMHDTFYLDPNHLLRTHTSPVQIHVMETHELPIQIIVPGRVYRCDSDSSHSAMFHQIEGLLVSKTASFAELKSILTQFLKHMFGSDKCVRFRPSYFPFTEPSAEVDVAWTDKQPWLEILGCGMVHPNVLKAVNIDPSVYKGFAFGLGVERIAMLKYNIPSIKLFYENDQRFLNQF
;
A
#
# COMPACT_ATOMS: atom_id res chain seq x y z
N MET A 1 -53.66 33.04 11.19
CA MET A 1 -52.97 34.08 10.39
C MET A 1 -51.55 34.17 10.93
N LEU A 2 -50.56 33.70 10.19
CA LEU A 2 -49.18 33.97 10.57
C LEU A 2 -48.88 35.44 10.29
N ASN A 3 -48.87 36.26 11.32
CA ASN A 3 -48.43 37.65 11.24
C ASN A 3 -46.89 37.65 11.13
N ILE A 4 -46.37 37.30 9.97
CA ILE A 4 -44.92 37.37 9.70
C ILE A 4 -44.64 38.84 9.40
N ASN A 5 -43.97 39.53 10.31
CA ASN A 5 -43.42 40.84 10.03
C ASN A 5 -42.21 40.67 9.10
N PHE A 6 -42.38 40.88 7.81
CA PHE A 6 -41.36 40.69 6.79
C PHE A 6 -40.14 41.60 6.98
N ASP A 7 -40.29 42.76 7.59
CA ASP A 7 -39.20 43.71 7.81
C ASP A 7 -38.29 43.24 8.94
N THR A 8 -38.87 42.74 10.03
CA THR A 8 -38.09 42.12 11.14
C THR A 8 -37.43 40.83 10.70
N LEU A 9 -38.13 39.99 9.94
CA LEU A 9 -37.55 38.74 9.43
C LEU A 9 -36.39 39.03 8.47
N GLN A 10 -36.46 40.07 7.64
CA GLN A 10 -35.38 40.45 6.75
C GLN A 10 -34.17 40.96 7.52
N SER A 11 -34.38 41.91 8.48
CA SER A 11 -33.30 42.52 9.23
C SER A 11 -32.54 41.49 10.09
N ASP A 12 -33.28 40.64 10.82
CA ASP A 12 -32.67 39.66 11.74
C ASP A 12 -31.82 38.61 11.00
N HIS A 13 -32.34 38.14 9.85
CA HIS A 13 -31.61 37.16 9.09
C HIS A 13 -30.45 37.73 8.24
N LEU A 14 -30.53 38.96 7.77
CA LEU A 14 -29.40 39.66 7.16
C LEU A 14 -28.27 39.85 8.16
N SER A 15 -28.61 40.22 9.42
CA SER A 15 -27.61 40.28 10.48
C SER A 15 -26.98 38.92 10.75
N ALA A 16 -27.78 37.85 10.87
CA ALA A 16 -27.30 36.50 11.08
C ALA A 16 -26.37 35.99 9.94
N ILE A 17 -26.68 36.35 8.69
CA ILE A 17 -25.82 36.03 7.53
C ILE A 17 -24.48 36.76 7.63
N HIS A 18 -24.52 38.05 7.95
CA HIS A 18 -23.31 38.88 8.09
C HIS A 18 -22.45 38.43 9.24
N ASP A 19 -23.04 37.96 10.35
CA ASP A 19 -22.33 37.56 11.56
C ASP A 19 -21.79 36.11 11.52
N ALA A 20 -22.14 35.35 10.46
CA ALA A 20 -21.65 33.98 10.27
C ALA A 20 -20.13 33.96 10.18
N GLN A 21 -19.47 33.11 11.03
CA GLN A 21 -18.03 33.03 11.17
C GLN A 21 -17.39 31.86 10.39
N SER A 22 -18.22 30.98 9.80
CA SER A 22 -17.74 29.83 9.02
C SER A 22 -18.65 29.57 7.81
N LEU A 23 -18.06 28.97 6.76
CA LEU A 23 -18.81 28.53 5.57
C LEU A 23 -19.88 27.50 5.92
N GLU A 24 -19.62 26.66 6.91
CA GLU A 24 -20.56 25.63 7.36
C GLU A 24 -21.80 26.25 8.04
N SER A 25 -21.59 27.22 8.93
CA SER A 25 -22.68 27.95 9.57
C SER A 25 -23.51 28.77 8.56
N LEU A 26 -22.81 29.31 7.56
CA LEU A 26 -23.49 30.07 6.49
C LEU A 26 -24.33 29.15 5.60
N GLU A 27 -23.84 27.96 5.29
CA GLU A 27 -24.56 26.96 4.50
C GLU A 27 -25.80 26.43 5.25
N HIS A 28 -25.64 26.19 6.56
CA HIS A 28 -26.78 25.83 7.42
C HIS A 28 -27.86 26.91 7.44
N LEU A 29 -27.47 28.18 7.57
CA LEU A 29 -28.42 29.33 7.47
C LEU A 29 -29.12 29.38 6.11
N LYS A 30 -28.37 29.16 5.03
CA LYS A 30 -28.91 29.11 3.66
C LYS A 30 -29.95 28.01 3.50
N LEU A 31 -29.71 26.83 4.03
CA LEU A 31 -30.66 25.72 4.02
C LEU A 31 -31.92 26.04 4.85
N THR A 32 -31.77 26.69 6.01
CA THR A 32 -32.85 27.06 6.89
C THR A 32 -33.75 28.14 6.26
N LEU A 33 -33.19 29.07 5.51
CA LEU A 33 -33.93 30.17 4.89
C LEU A 33 -34.48 29.84 3.50
N LEU A 34 -33.63 29.24 2.64
CA LEU A 34 -33.89 29.04 1.21
C LEU A 34 -34.11 27.59 0.82
N GLY A 35 -33.88 26.63 1.72
CA GLY A 35 -34.02 25.21 1.43
C GLY A 35 -35.45 24.79 1.07
N LYS A 36 -35.65 23.55 0.64
CA LYS A 36 -36.98 23.00 0.26
C LYS A 36 -38.04 23.13 1.36
N LYS A 37 -37.62 23.12 2.63
CA LYS A 37 -38.44 23.31 3.83
C LYS A 37 -38.11 24.64 4.54
N GLY A 38 -37.36 25.53 3.89
CA GLY A 38 -36.92 26.79 4.47
C GLY A 38 -38.05 27.83 4.60
N LEU A 39 -37.77 28.80 5.48
CA LEU A 39 -38.74 29.80 5.87
C LEU A 39 -39.37 30.55 4.68
N LEU A 40 -38.57 31.01 3.72
CA LEU A 40 -39.08 31.71 2.52
C LEU A 40 -39.86 30.79 1.59
N THR A 41 -39.44 29.51 1.50
CA THR A 41 -40.15 28.51 0.68
C THR A 41 -41.54 28.19 1.29
N GLN A 42 -41.62 28.14 2.61
CA GLN A 42 -42.91 27.98 3.31
C GLN A 42 -43.76 29.21 3.19
N ALA A 43 -43.19 30.41 3.32
CA ALA A 43 -43.96 31.67 3.12
C ALA A 43 -44.54 31.76 1.71
N LEU A 44 -43.80 31.39 0.67
CA LEU A 44 -44.31 31.34 -0.72
C LEU A 44 -45.46 30.35 -0.89
N LYS A 45 -45.43 29.19 -0.24
CA LYS A 45 -46.55 28.22 -0.28
C LYS A 45 -47.80 28.78 0.39
N THR A 46 -47.67 29.54 1.47
CA THR A 46 -48.80 30.13 2.21
C THR A 46 -49.47 31.26 1.43
N ILE A 47 -48.72 32.00 0.58
CA ILE A 47 -49.27 33.01 -0.31
C ILE A 47 -50.26 32.41 -1.33
N GLY A 48 -50.03 31.17 -1.75
CA GLY A 48 -50.94 30.45 -2.65
C GLY A 48 -52.37 30.33 -2.12
N GLN A 49 -52.60 30.51 -0.83
CA GLN A 49 -53.88 30.42 -0.15
C GLN A 49 -54.56 31.79 0.10
N GLN A 50 -53.88 32.90 -0.27
CA GLN A 50 -54.39 34.27 -0.05
C GLN A 50 -55.23 34.76 -1.24
N PRO A 51 -56.09 35.83 -1.07
CA PRO A 51 -56.87 36.45 -2.13
C PRO A 51 -56.01 36.94 -3.31
N LYS A 52 -56.56 36.92 -4.54
CA LYS A 52 -55.78 37.23 -5.77
C LYS A 52 -55.11 38.62 -5.75
N GLU A 53 -55.77 39.61 -5.12
CA GLU A 53 -55.37 41.02 -5.08
C GLU A 53 -54.12 41.25 -4.26
N THR A 54 -53.92 40.47 -3.21
CA THR A 54 -52.73 40.59 -2.31
C THR A 54 -51.55 39.66 -2.69
N ARG A 55 -51.81 38.65 -3.55
CA ARG A 55 -50.77 37.66 -3.95
C ARG A 55 -49.62 38.29 -4.72
N ALA A 56 -49.90 39.21 -5.62
CA ALA A 56 -48.89 39.83 -6.48
C ALA A 56 -47.91 40.68 -5.65
N GLU A 57 -48.44 41.49 -4.76
CA GLU A 57 -47.65 42.37 -3.89
C GLU A 57 -46.81 41.58 -2.89
N LEU A 58 -47.40 40.59 -2.20
CA LEU A 58 -46.67 39.70 -1.27
C LEU A 58 -45.60 38.85 -1.99
N GLY A 59 -45.91 38.37 -3.20
CA GLY A 59 -44.95 37.62 -4.03
C GLY A 59 -43.76 38.47 -4.44
N GLN A 60 -43.97 39.72 -4.86
CA GLN A 60 -42.90 40.67 -5.18
C GLN A 60 -42.01 40.93 -3.94
N ARG A 61 -42.63 41.15 -2.77
CA ARG A 61 -41.92 41.43 -1.51
C ARG A 61 -41.07 40.25 -1.05
N ILE A 62 -41.58 39.01 -1.13
CA ILE A 62 -40.79 37.82 -0.79
C ILE A 62 -39.65 37.58 -1.81
N ASN A 63 -39.90 37.85 -3.09
CA ASN A 63 -38.83 37.75 -4.09
C ASN A 63 -37.72 38.80 -3.86
N ALA A 64 -38.09 40.02 -3.48
CA ALA A 64 -37.12 41.04 -3.11
C ALA A 64 -36.27 40.63 -1.90
N ILE A 65 -36.90 40.07 -0.85
CA ILE A 65 -36.20 39.53 0.32
C ILE A 65 -35.29 38.36 -0.06
N LYS A 66 -35.78 37.46 -0.92
CA LYS A 66 -34.96 36.32 -1.42
C LYS A 66 -33.75 36.81 -2.17
N THR A 67 -33.87 37.82 -3.04
CA THR A 67 -32.72 38.39 -3.77
C THR A 67 -31.75 39.03 -2.81
N SER A 68 -32.20 39.81 -1.82
CA SER A 68 -31.32 40.42 -0.82
C SER A 68 -30.57 39.38 0.02
N PHE A 69 -31.21 38.23 0.35
CA PHE A 69 -30.54 37.14 1.04
C PHE A 69 -29.47 36.45 0.17
N LEU A 70 -29.78 36.20 -1.11
CA LEU A 70 -28.84 35.62 -2.05
C LEU A 70 -27.58 36.48 -2.20
N ASP A 71 -27.79 37.80 -2.37
CA ASP A 71 -26.69 38.77 -2.45
C ASP A 71 -25.85 38.82 -1.16
N ALA A 72 -26.52 38.76 0.00
CA ALA A 72 -25.86 38.73 1.28
C ALA A 72 -25.05 37.42 1.49
N PHE A 73 -25.60 36.27 1.10
CA PHE A 73 -24.90 34.99 1.15
C PHE A 73 -23.69 34.99 0.25
N GLU A 74 -23.77 35.51 -0.96
CA GLU A 74 -22.65 35.59 -1.89
C GLU A 74 -21.53 36.45 -1.31
N LYS A 75 -21.86 37.69 -0.89
CA LYS A 75 -20.89 38.60 -0.27
C LYS A 75 -20.18 37.99 0.98
N GLN A 76 -20.97 37.33 1.84
CA GLN A 76 -20.38 36.72 3.06
C GLN A 76 -19.55 35.48 2.74
N THR A 77 -19.95 34.71 1.73
CA THR A 77 -19.17 33.56 1.24
C THR A 77 -17.80 34.01 0.73
N ASP A 78 -17.79 35.07 -0.09
CA ASP A 78 -16.53 35.59 -0.64
C ASP A 78 -15.66 36.18 0.47
N ARG A 79 -16.24 36.92 1.42
CA ARG A 79 -15.51 37.45 2.56
C ARG A 79 -14.86 36.33 3.41
N LEU A 80 -15.60 35.25 3.70
CA LEU A 80 -15.06 34.13 4.48
C LEU A 80 -13.98 33.37 3.72
N ARG A 81 -14.12 33.21 2.40
CA ARG A 81 -13.09 32.62 1.53
C ARG A 81 -11.83 33.48 1.50
N ASP A 82 -11.95 34.77 1.33
CA ASP A 82 -10.82 35.69 1.33
C ASP A 82 -10.10 35.68 2.70
N GLN A 83 -10.86 35.68 3.80
CA GLN A 83 -10.28 35.54 5.14
C GLN A 83 -9.53 34.22 5.31
N ALA A 84 -10.08 33.11 4.82
CA ALA A 84 -9.41 31.83 4.87
C ALA A 84 -8.11 31.82 4.03
N ILE A 85 -8.15 32.42 2.83
CA ILE A 85 -6.96 32.57 1.96
C ILE A 85 -5.91 33.45 2.65
N HIS A 86 -6.29 34.60 3.17
CA HIS A 86 -5.39 35.49 3.89
C HIS A 86 -4.76 34.83 5.13
N HIS A 87 -5.56 34.05 5.86
CA HIS A 87 -5.05 33.29 7.00
C HIS A 87 -4.02 32.25 6.55
N ARG A 88 -4.33 31.49 5.50
CA ARG A 88 -3.39 30.49 4.93
C ARG A 88 -2.11 31.17 4.43
N VAL A 89 -2.23 32.22 3.65
CA VAL A 89 -1.05 32.98 3.15
C VAL A 89 -0.16 33.46 4.31
N LYS A 90 -0.78 33.87 5.42
CA LYS A 90 -0.04 34.36 6.59
C LYS A 90 0.59 33.23 7.42
N THR A 91 -0.08 32.07 7.51
CA THR A 91 0.39 30.93 8.32
C THR A 91 1.33 30.01 7.54
N GLU A 92 1.15 29.92 6.20
CA GLU A 92 1.99 29.11 5.31
C GLU A 92 3.10 29.92 4.65
N THR A 93 3.53 31.04 5.27
CA THR A 93 4.63 31.88 4.75
C THR A 93 5.94 31.09 4.78
N VAL A 94 6.56 30.90 3.62
CA VAL A 94 7.89 30.31 3.49
C VAL A 94 8.89 31.45 3.36
N ASP A 95 9.95 31.41 4.12
CA ASP A 95 11.05 32.36 3.99
C ASP A 95 11.84 32.09 2.69
N VAL A 96 11.53 32.85 1.65
CA VAL A 96 12.17 32.75 0.34
C VAL A 96 13.61 33.28 0.31
N THR A 97 14.10 33.87 1.42
CA THR A 97 15.48 34.34 1.53
C THR A 97 16.44 33.26 2.01
N GLN A 98 15.92 32.12 2.45
CA GLN A 98 16.77 30.99 2.79
C GLN A 98 17.45 30.44 1.53
N PRO A 99 18.77 30.15 1.62
CA PRO A 99 19.50 29.65 0.46
C PRO A 99 18.91 28.33 -0.04
N VAL A 100 18.47 28.33 -1.29
CA VAL A 100 17.85 27.18 -1.96
C VAL A 100 18.86 26.05 -2.29
N ASN A 101 20.15 26.35 -2.19
CA ASN A 101 21.23 25.44 -2.56
C ASN A 101 21.75 24.66 -1.34
N THR A 102 20.93 23.81 -0.74
CA THR A 102 21.47 22.62 -0.14
C THR A 102 21.73 21.65 -1.29
N ALA A 103 23.01 21.29 -1.51
CA ALA A 103 23.35 20.18 -2.40
C ALA A 103 22.48 18.98 -2.01
N GLN A 104 21.51 18.64 -2.85
CA GLN A 104 20.69 17.46 -2.59
C GLN A 104 21.60 16.24 -2.74
N THR A 105 22.03 15.69 -1.63
CA THR A 105 22.67 14.38 -1.64
C THR A 105 21.63 13.37 -2.11
N GLY A 106 21.99 12.58 -3.14
CA GLY A 106 21.11 11.53 -3.61
C GLY A 106 20.86 10.50 -2.51
N HIS A 107 19.71 9.87 -2.53
CA HIS A 107 19.28 8.84 -1.58
C HIS A 107 19.22 7.47 -2.24
N ILE A 108 19.52 6.42 -1.49
CA ILE A 108 19.37 5.06 -1.98
C ILE A 108 17.91 4.65 -1.81
N HIS A 109 17.29 4.16 -2.88
CA HIS A 109 15.91 3.69 -2.85
C HIS A 109 15.68 2.65 -1.72
N PRO A 110 14.58 2.73 -0.95
CA PRO A 110 14.35 1.86 0.21
C PRO A 110 14.36 0.35 -0.13
N ILE A 111 13.87 -0.05 -1.31
CA ILE A 111 13.99 -1.45 -1.77
C ILE A 111 15.47 -1.86 -1.89
N THR A 112 16.31 -1.00 -2.45
CA THR A 112 17.75 -1.27 -2.57
C THR A 112 18.43 -1.36 -1.21
N GLN A 113 18.06 -0.49 -0.26
CA GLN A 113 18.59 -0.53 1.11
C GLN A 113 18.25 -1.86 1.80
N ILE A 114 16.96 -2.27 1.73
CA ILE A 114 16.52 -3.54 2.32
C ILE A 114 17.16 -4.74 1.64
N THR A 115 17.24 -4.75 0.31
CA THR A 115 17.90 -5.82 -0.44
C THR A 115 19.36 -5.98 -0.01
N ARG A 116 20.10 -4.87 0.11
CA ARG A 116 21.49 -4.88 0.58
C ARG A 116 21.58 -5.42 2.01
N ALA A 117 20.75 -4.92 2.92
CA ALA A 117 20.75 -5.35 4.32
C ALA A 117 20.49 -6.87 4.45
N ILE A 118 19.58 -7.42 3.64
CA ILE A 118 19.30 -8.85 3.60
C ILE A 118 20.52 -9.63 3.04
N CYS A 119 21.05 -9.19 1.89
CA CYS A 119 22.21 -9.83 1.29
C CYS A 119 23.45 -9.79 2.20
N ASP A 120 23.67 -8.68 2.90
CA ASP A 120 24.78 -8.52 3.84
C ASP A 120 24.62 -9.46 5.04
N PHE A 121 23.42 -9.58 5.61
CA PHE A 121 23.15 -10.51 6.69
C PHE A 121 23.48 -11.96 6.28
N PHE A 122 22.92 -12.41 5.17
CA PHE A 122 23.17 -13.79 4.72
C PHE A 122 24.62 -14.00 4.23
N GLY A 123 25.23 -12.96 3.63
CA GLY A 123 26.65 -12.97 3.26
C GLY A 123 27.58 -13.22 4.46
N GLN A 124 27.30 -12.61 5.62
CA GLN A 124 28.03 -12.87 6.87
C GLN A 124 27.86 -14.29 7.39
N HIS A 125 26.79 -14.99 6.95
CA HIS A 125 26.55 -16.39 7.28
C HIS A 125 27.03 -17.37 6.18
N GLY A 126 27.82 -16.90 5.22
CA GLY A 126 28.43 -17.73 4.17
C GLY A 126 27.59 -17.92 2.91
N TYR A 127 26.46 -17.22 2.77
CA TYR A 127 25.66 -17.28 1.54
C TYR A 127 26.28 -16.41 0.45
N SER A 128 26.42 -16.94 -0.75
CA SER A 128 26.83 -16.18 -1.94
C SER A 128 25.62 -15.66 -2.70
N VAL A 129 25.69 -14.41 -3.16
CA VAL A 129 24.62 -13.81 -3.98
C VAL A 129 24.70 -14.36 -5.39
N LYS A 130 23.57 -14.86 -5.90
CA LYS A 130 23.41 -15.34 -7.28
C LYS A 130 22.29 -14.59 -7.97
N GLN A 131 22.41 -14.46 -9.28
CA GLN A 131 21.40 -13.85 -10.14
C GLN A 131 21.09 -14.78 -11.32
N GLY A 132 19.93 -14.62 -11.91
CA GLY A 132 19.50 -15.38 -13.07
C GLY A 132 18.52 -14.59 -13.94
N PRO A 133 18.11 -15.16 -15.07
CA PRO A 133 17.22 -14.50 -16.02
C PRO A 133 15.84 -14.20 -15.42
N GLU A 134 15.20 -13.13 -15.90
CA GLU A 134 13.80 -12.80 -15.55
C GLU A 134 12.83 -13.53 -16.49
N ILE A 135 13.26 -13.85 -17.70
CA ILE A 135 12.51 -14.65 -18.65
C ILE A 135 12.95 -16.09 -18.49
N GLU A 136 12.02 -16.96 -18.15
CA GLU A 136 12.28 -18.37 -17.85
C GLU A 136 11.42 -19.29 -18.71
N THR A 137 11.83 -20.53 -18.80
CA THR A 137 10.98 -21.58 -19.37
C THR A 137 10.04 -22.14 -18.30
N ASP A 138 8.95 -22.74 -18.76
CA ASP A 138 8.02 -23.47 -17.90
C ASP A 138 8.72 -24.56 -17.06
N PHE A 139 9.74 -25.20 -17.62
CA PHE A 139 10.52 -26.22 -16.90
C PHE A 139 11.15 -25.66 -15.63
N TYR A 140 11.89 -24.56 -15.70
CA TYR A 140 12.60 -23.99 -14.56
C TYR A 140 11.66 -23.30 -13.57
N ASN A 141 10.60 -22.65 -14.08
CA ASN A 141 9.68 -21.92 -13.20
C ASN A 141 8.68 -22.84 -12.48
N PHE A 142 8.40 -24.04 -13.02
CA PHE A 142 7.39 -24.93 -12.46
C PHE A 142 7.84 -26.40 -12.35
N LYS A 143 8.15 -27.07 -13.47
CA LYS A 143 8.34 -28.54 -13.49
C LYS A 143 9.51 -29.00 -12.62
N ALA A 144 10.66 -28.37 -12.73
CA ALA A 144 11.84 -28.69 -11.92
C ALA A 144 11.63 -28.40 -10.42
N LEU A 145 10.64 -27.57 -10.09
CA LEU A 145 10.23 -27.23 -8.73
C LEU A 145 9.06 -28.10 -8.22
N ASN A 146 8.89 -29.28 -8.81
CA ASN A 146 7.82 -30.23 -8.42
C ASN A 146 6.41 -29.69 -8.60
N ILE A 147 6.21 -28.83 -9.61
CA ILE A 147 4.90 -28.27 -10.02
C ILE A 147 4.59 -28.79 -11.45
N PRO A 148 3.99 -29.98 -11.61
CA PRO A 148 3.62 -30.51 -12.92
C PRO A 148 2.44 -29.73 -13.54
N ASP A 149 2.15 -30.03 -14.82
CA ASP A 149 1.16 -29.28 -15.59
C ASP A 149 -0.25 -29.31 -15.01
N ASP A 150 -0.61 -30.38 -14.32
CA ASP A 150 -1.91 -30.64 -13.69
C ASP A 150 -1.95 -30.28 -12.19
N HIS A 151 -0.90 -29.67 -11.66
CA HIS A 151 -0.83 -29.37 -10.24
C HIS A 151 -1.71 -28.15 -9.88
N PRO A 152 -2.62 -28.24 -8.88
CA PRO A 152 -3.52 -27.15 -8.53
C PRO A 152 -2.83 -25.84 -8.11
N ALA A 153 -1.62 -25.92 -7.53
CA ALA A 153 -0.85 -24.74 -7.16
C ALA A 153 -0.36 -23.92 -8.37
N ARG A 154 -0.37 -24.49 -9.58
CA ARG A 154 0.00 -23.80 -10.82
C ARG A 154 -1.07 -22.80 -11.25
N ASP A 155 -2.35 -23.14 -11.04
CA ASP A 155 -3.48 -22.26 -11.35
C ASP A 155 -3.54 -21.02 -10.42
N MET A 156 -2.84 -21.08 -9.28
CA MET A 156 -2.77 -19.97 -8.31
C MET A 156 -1.75 -18.89 -8.71
N HIS A 157 -0.98 -19.12 -9.76
CA HIS A 157 0.01 -18.18 -10.26
C HIS A 157 -0.52 -17.49 -11.51
N ASP A 158 -0.98 -16.27 -11.36
CA ASP A 158 -1.26 -15.40 -12.50
C ASP A 158 0.06 -15.04 -13.19
N THR A 159 0.38 -15.80 -14.23
CA THR A 159 1.69 -15.81 -14.90
C THR A 159 1.64 -15.04 -16.21
N PHE A 160 2.61 -14.15 -16.43
CA PHE A 160 2.81 -13.49 -17.71
C PHE A 160 3.58 -14.41 -18.67
N TYR A 161 2.90 -15.02 -19.61
CA TYR A 161 3.51 -15.77 -20.71
C TYR A 161 3.88 -14.83 -21.85
N LEU A 162 5.10 -14.97 -22.37
CA LEU A 162 5.60 -14.27 -23.55
C LEU A 162 5.30 -15.05 -24.83
N ASP A 163 5.42 -16.36 -24.74
CA ASP A 163 5.08 -17.34 -25.77
C ASP A 163 4.73 -18.68 -25.08
N PRO A 164 4.38 -19.76 -25.82
CA PRO A 164 4.01 -21.04 -25.22
C PRO A 164 5.09 -21.69 -24.33
N ASN A 165 6.35 -21.29 -24.46
CA ASN A 165 7.47 -21.90 -23.76
C ASN A 165 8.17 -20.96 -22.75
N HIS A 166 7.95 -19.64 -22.87
CA HIS A 166 8.63 -18.64 -22.08
C HIS A 166 7.66 -17.77 -21.30
N LEU A 167 8.04 -17.41 -20.08
CA LEU A 167 7.25 -16.61 -19.16
C LEU A 167 8.17 -15.64 -18.37
N LEU A 168 7.58 -14.62 -17.77
CA LEU A 168 8.23 -13.85 -16.74
C LEU A 168 8.16 -14.63 -15.43
N ARG A 169 9.30 -14.87 -14.78
CA ARG A 169 9.39 -15.68 -13.56
C ARG A 169 8.46 -15.15 -12.46
N THR A 170 7.72 -16.05 -11.84
CA THR A 170 6.77 -15.73 -10.74
C THR A 170 7.42 -15.73 -9.35
N HIS A 171 8.63 -16.24 -9.25
CA HIS A 171 9.50 -16.29 -8.07
C HIS A 171 10.96 -16.41 -8.51
N THR A 172 11.91 -16.28 -7.58
CA THR A 172 13.34 -16.38 -7.90
C THR A 172 13.88 -17.82 -7.83
N SER A 173 13.04 -18.81 -7.49
CA SER A 173 13.40 -20.24 -7.39
C SER A 173 14.03 -20.85 -8.64
N PRO A 174 13.72 -20.44 -9.88
CA PRO A 174 14.42 -20.95 -11.06
C PRO A 174 15.95 -20.87 -10.97
N VAL A 175 16.47 -19.81 -10.35
CA VAL A 175 17.91 -19.64 -10.17
C VAL A 175 18.52 -20.71 -9.26
N GLN A 176 17.73 -21.22 -8.31
CA GLN A 176 18.17 -22.33 -7.46
C GLN A 176 18.41 -23.59 -8.31
N ILE A 177 17.53 -23.87 -9.28
CA ILE A 177 17.67 -24.99 -10.21
C ILE A 177 18.93 -24.81 -11.07
N HIS A 178 19.09 -23.65 -11.71
CA HIS A 178 20.27 -23.34 -12.52
C HIS A 178 21.60 -23.50 -11.75
N VAL A 179 21.60 -23.06 -10.47
CA VAL A 179 22.79 -23.19 -9.62
C VAL A 179 23.04 -24.64 -9.24
N MET A 180 22.01 -25.41 -8.89
CA MET A 180 22.17 -26.83 -8.55
C MET A 180 22.63 -27.68 -9.73
N GLU A 181 22.30 -27.31 -10.98
CA GLU A 181 22.78 -27.98 -12.20
C GLU A 181 24.26 -27.68 -12.51
N THR A 182 24.77 -26.52 -12.09
CA THR A 182 26.05 -26.01 -12.58
C THR A 182 27.15 -25.90 -11.51
N HIS A 183 26.79 -25.97 -10.22
CA HIS A 183 27.72 -25.76 -9.12
C HIS A 183 27.97 -27.05 -8.31
N GLU A 184 29.16 -27.17 -7.80
CA GLU A 184 29.54 -28.26 -6.87
C GLU A 184 28.89 -28.06 -5.50
N LEU A 185 28.61 -29.18 -4.84
CA LEU A 185 28.07 -29.20 -3.48
C LEU A 185 29.20 -29.10 -2.43
N PRO A 186 29.00 -28.42 -1.31
CA PRO A 186 27.75 -27.83 -0.84
C PRO A 186 27.39 -26.49 -1.53
N ILE A 187 26.09 -26.23 -1.67
CA ILE A 187 25.56 -24.97 -2.21
C ILE A 187 24.94 -24.16 -1.08
N GLN A 188 25.27 -22.87 -1.02
CA GLN A 188 24.70 -21.92 -0.06
C GLN A 188 24.60 -20.55 -0.72
N ILE A 189 23.38 -20.20 -1.13
CA ILE A 189 23.13 -19.02 -1.97
C ILE A 189 21.94 -18.22 -1.49
N ILE A 190 21.96 -16.92 -1.84
CA ILE A 190 20.82 -16.00 -1.76
C ILE A 190 20.57 -15.39 -3.12
N VAL A 191 19.31 -15.31 -3.53
CA VAL A 191 18.91 -14.91 -4.88
C VAL A 191 17.94 -13.72 -4.80
N PRO A 192 18.45 -12.49 -4.82
CA PRO A 192 17.60 -11.30 -4.96
C PRO A 192 17.20 -11.11 -6.43
N GLY A 193 15.94 -10.71 -6.67
CA GLY A 193 15.49 -10.43 -8.02
C GLY A 193 14.08 -9.94 -8.12
N ARG A 194 13.73 -9.38 -9.30
CA ARG A 194 12.37 -9.02 -9.67
C ARG A 194 11.58 -10.27 -10.05
N VAL A 195 10.31 -10.26 -9.71
CA VAL A 195 9.36 -11.31 -10.03
C VAL A 195 8.05 -10.69 -10.49
N TYR A 196 7.23 -11.45 -11.21
CA TYR A 196 6.10 -10.93 -11.95
C TYR A 196 4.87 -11.80 -11.73
N ARG A 197 3.73 -11.18 -11.41
CA ARG A 197 2.44 -11.83 -11.26
C ARG A 197 1.35 -10.93 -11.82
N CYS A 198 0.33 -11.49 -12.47
CA CYS A 198 -0.77 -10.71 -13.08
C CYS A 198 -1.68 -10.05 -12.04
N ASP A 199 -1.43 -10.26 -10.75
CA ASP A 199 -2.18 -9.63 -9.65
C ASP A 199 -2.04 -8.11 -9.68
N SER A 200 -3.17 -7.41 -9.64
CA SER A 200 -3.21 -5.95 -9.60
C SER A 200 -4.35 -5.48 -8.70
N ASP A 201 -4.07 -5.32 -7.42
CA ASP A 201 -4.98 -4.71 -6.45
C ASP A 201 -4.30 -3.57 -5.66
N SER A 202 -4.92 -3.12 -4.57
CA SER A 202 -4.35 -2.05 -3.73
C SER A 202 -3.12 -2.47 -2.92
N SER A 203 -2.89 -3.78 -2.76
CA SER A 203 -1.83 -4.38 -1.94
C SER A 203 -0.80 -5.15 -2.75
N HIS A 204 -1.06 -5.40 -4.04
CA HIS A 204 -0.19 -6.14 -4.94
C HIS A 204 0.26 -5.27 -6.11
N SER A 205 1.47 -5.54 -6.59
CA SER A 205 2.06 -4.95 -7.79
C SER A 205 2.37 -6.06 -8.78
N ALA A 206 2.11 -5.82 -10.07
CA ALA A 206 2.42 -6.78 -11.13
C ALA A 206 3.91 -7.14 -11.19
N MET A 207 4.78 -6.28 -10.70
CA MET A 207 6.21 -6.51 -10.48
C MET A 207 6.55 -6.18 -9.03
N PHE A 208 7.30 -7.05 -8.36
CA PHE A 208 7.84 -6.82 -7.04
C PHE A 208 9.18 -7.54 -6.87
N HIS A 209 9.84 -7.35 -5.74
CA HIS A 209 11.14 -7.96 -5.46
C HIS A 209 11.01 -9.10 -4.47
N GLN A 210 11.66 -10.21 -4.79
CA GLN A 210 11.75 -11.38 -3.93
C GLN A 210 13.22 -11.72 -3.66
N ILE A 211 13.48 -12.23 -2.48
CA ILE A 211 14.78 -12.81 -2.14
C ILE A 211 14.53 -14.22 -1.66
N GLU A 212 15.19 -15.18 -2.30
CA GLU A 212 15.17 -16.58 -1.88
C GLU A 212 16.53 -17.04 -1.47
N GLY A 213 16.57 -17.91 -0.46
CA GLY A 213 17.79 -18.58 -0.02
C GLY A 213 17.69 -20.08 -0.21
N LEU A 214 18.82 -20.70 -0.56
CA LEU A 214 18.98 -22.14 -0.69
C LEU A 214 20.27 -22.58 0.00
N LEU A 215 20.17 -23.63 0.80
CA LEU A 215 21.31 -24.41 1.27
C LEU A 215 21.11 -25.87 0.90
N VAL A 216 22.12 -26.48 0.25
CA VAL A 216 22.16 -27.93 -0.04
C VAL A 216 23.47 -28.49 0.47
N SER A 217 23.40 -29.41 1.43
CA SER A 217 24.53 -30.05 2.04
C SER A 217 24.19 -31.46 2.56
N LYS A 218 25.20 -32.21 3.02
CA LYS A 218 24.95 -33.51 3.67
C LYS A 218 24.29 -33.40 5.04
N THR A 219 24.42 -32.25 5.68
CA THR A 219 23.99 -32.03 7.09
C THR A 219 22.83 -31.06 7.25
N ALA A 220 22.31 -30.49 6.13
CA ALA A 220 21.20 -29.55 6.16
C ALA A 220 20.01 -30.07 6.96
N SER A 221 19.43 -29.24 7.83
CA SER A 221 18.35 -29.62 8.72
C SER A 221 17.32 -28.51 8.90
N PHE A 222 16.11 -28.88 9.26
CA PHE A 222 15.05 -27.91 9.59
C PHE A 222 15.41 -27.09 10.84
N ALA A 223 16.18 -27.63 11.77
CA ALA A 223 16.67 -26.90 12.93
C ALA A 223 17.63 -25.77 12.55
N GLU A 224 18.51 -26.01 11.59
CA GLU A 224 19.40 -24.99 11.04
C GLU A 224 18.62 -23.89 10.30
N LEU A 225 17.68 -24.26 9.45
CA LEU A 225 16.75 -23.34 8.80
C LEU A 225 16.02 -22.45 9.82
N LYS A 226 15.45 -23.07 10.86
CA LYS A 226 14.76 -22.34 11.93
C LYS A 226 15.70 -21.37 12.65
N SER A 227 16.93 -21.78 12.91
CA SER A 227 17.94 -20.94 13.58
C SER A 227 18.28 -19.71 12.76
N ILE A 228 18.67 -19.89 11.50
CA ILE A 228 19.11 -18.77 10.64
C ILE A 228 17.96 -17.78 10.38
N LEU A 229 16.74 -18.26 10.13
CA LEU A 229 15.58 -17.39 9.92
C LEU A 229 15.16 -16.64 11.19
N THR A 230 15.26 -17.25 12.35
CA THR A 230 15.02 -16.57 13.63
C THR A 230 16.01 -15.45 13.86
N GLN A 231 17.30 -15.70 13.61
CA GLN A 231 18.35 -14.68 13.71
C GLN A 231 18.13 -13.54 12.71
N PHE A 232 17.80 -13.88 11.46
CA PHE A 232 17.52 -12.91 10.42
C PHE A 232 16.34 -11.98 10.80
N LEU A 233 15.22 -12.53 11.23
CA LEU A 233 14.04 -11.73 11.58
C LEU A 233 14.28 -10.85 12.81
N LYS A 234 15.03 -11.34 13.80
CA LYS A 234 15.47 -10.52 14.93
C LYS A 234 16.43 -9.40 14.53
N HIS A 235 17.32 -9.66 13.58
CA HIS A 235 18.20 -8.64 13.02
C HIS A 235 17.42 -7.53 12.29
N MET A 236 16.40 -7.91 11.51
CA MET A 236 15.61 -6.95 10.73
C MET A 236 14.64 -6.12 11.55
N PHE A 237 13.99 -6.72 12.56
CA PHE A 237 12.85 -6.15 13.27
C PHE A 237 13.07 -5.88 14.77
N GLY A 238 14.20 -6.32 15.31
CA GLY A 238 14.56 -6.16 16.73
C GLY A 238 14.70 -7.49 17.47
N SER A 239 15.63 -7.53 18.41
CA SER A 239 15.99 -8.74 19.18
C SER A 239 14.86 -9.22 20.11
N ASP A 240 13.95 -8.33 20.49
CA ASP A 240 12.78 -8.55 21.33
C ASP A 240 11.62 -9.24 20.60
N LYS A 241 11.64 -9.26 19.27
CA LYS A 241 10.53 -9.83 18.48
C LYS A 241 10.45 -11.35 18.62
N CYS A 242 9.23 -11.81 18.89
CA CYS A 242 8.92 -13.23 18.88
C CYS A 242 8.68 -13.71 17.45
N VAL A 243 9.27 -14.86 17.10
CA VAL A 243 9.15 -15.50 15.80
C VAL A 243 8.40 -16.83 15.98
N ARG A 244 7.43 -17.10 15.10
CA ARG A 244 6.63 -18.31 15.09
C ARG A 244 6.72 -19.01 13.74
N PHE A 245 6.88 -20.32 13.75
CA PHE A 245 6.80 -21.16 12.56
C PHE A 245 5.46 -21.90 12.59
N ARG A 246 4.71 -21.81 11.50
CA ARG A 246 3.44 -22.52 11.29
C ARG A 246 3.62 -23.54 10.17
N PRO A 247 3.09 -24.77 10.31
CA PRO A 247 3.03 -25.71 9.18
C PRO A 247 2.33 -25.07 7.97
N SER A 248 2.86 -25.29 6.79
CA SER A 248 2.31 -24.85 5.52
C SER A 248 2.58 -25.88 4.43
N TYR A 249 2.19 -25.58 3.22
CA TYR A 249 2.42 -26.45 2.06
C TYR A 249 2.97 -25.65 0.90
N PHE A 250 4.11 -26.09 0.37
CA PHE A 250 4.64 -25.64 -0.91
C PHE A 250 5.08 -26.87 -1.72
N PRO A 251 4.82 -26.92 -3.05
CA PRO A 251 5.14 -28.11 -3.86
C PRO A 251 6.61 -28.51 -3.86
N PHE A 252 7.49 -27.53 -3.70
CA PHE A 252 8.96 -27.69 -3.78
C PHE A 252 9.63 -27.89 -2.42
N THR A 253 8.87 -27.94 -1.31
CA THR A 253 9.40 -28.21 0.04
C THR A 253 8.57 -29.21 0.84
N GLU A 254 9.22 -30.05 1.65
CA GLU A 254 8.60 -31.00 2.57
C GLU A 254 9.58 -31.34 3.72
N PRO A 255 9.26 -31.00 5.00
CA PRO A 255 8.12 -30.20 5.45
C PRO A 255 8.26 -28.73 5.08
N SER A 256 7.10 -28.06 4.94
CA SER A 256 7.00 -26.64 4.67
C SER A 256 6.50 -25.88 5.90
N ALA A 257 6.89 -24.61 6.02
CA ALA A 257 6.42 -23.71 7.06
C ALA A 257 6.32 -22.28 6.56
N GLU A 258 5.40 -21.55 7.16
CA GLU A 258 5.35 -20.08 7.11
C GLU A 258 5.90 -19.50 8.40
N VAL A 259 6.54 -18.34 8.31
CA VAL A 259 7.17 -17.69 9.46
C VAL A 259 6.54 -16.34 9.71
N ASP A 260 6.03 -16.20 10.95
CA ASP A 260 5.38 -15.00 11.43
C ASP A 260 6.26 -14.30 12.47
N VAL A 261 6.12 -12.97 12.55
CA VAL A 261 6.70 -12.12 13.59
C VAL A 261 5.59 -11.47 14.40
N ALA A 262 5.77 -11.40 15.72
CA ALA A 262 4.88 -10.64 16.59
C ALA A 262 4.97 -9.14 16.26
N TRP A 263 3.82 -8.49 16.00
CA TRP A 263 3.81 -7.14 15.44
C TRP A 263 3.19 -6.10 16.38
N THR A 264 1.87 -6.12 16.54
CA THR A 264 1.13 -5.19 17.41
C THR A 264 0.01 -5.91 18.15
N ASP A 265 -0.57 -5.26 19.17
CA ASP A 265 -1.73 -5.80 19.91
C ASP A 265 -2.96 -6.02 19.01
N LYS A 266 -3.15 -5.16 17.97
CA LYS A 266 -4.27 -5.29 17.02
C LYS A 266 -4.03 -6.38 15.97
N GLN A 267 -2.78 -6.58 15.57
CA GLN A 267 -2.36 -7.62 14.63
C GLN A 267 -1.18 -8.38 15.27
N PRO A 268 -1.47 -9.36 16.12
CA PRO A 268 -0.45 -9.98 16.97
C PRO A 268 0.61 -10.74 16.18
N TRP A 269 0.25 -11.28 15.01
CA TRP A 269 1.15 -12.05 14.16
C TRP A 269 1.07 -11.59 12.71
N LEU A 270 2.22 -11.41 12.09
CA LEU A 270 2.36 -11.01 10.70
C LEU A 270 3.27 -12.00 9.99
N GLU A 271 2.74 -12.60 8.94
CA GLU A 271 3.50 -13.48 8.06
C GLU A 271 4.53 -12.69 7.26
N ILE A 272 5.78 -13.18 7.28
CA ILE A 272 6.91 -12.52 6.62
C ILE A 272 7.44 -13.34 5.44
N LEU A 273 7.54 -14.68 5.59
CA LEU A 273 8.19 -15.53 4.61
C LEU A 273 7.70 -16.99 4.67
N GLY A 274 7.86 -17.67 3.54
CA GLY A 274 7.71 -19.12 3.45
C GLY A 274 9.05 -19.82 3.46
N CYS A 275 9.11 -21.04 3.98
CA CYS A 275 10.34 -21.84 4.03
C CYS A 275 10.04 -23.34 4.12
N GLY A 276 11.07 -24.17 3.93
CA GLY A 276 10.97 -25.61 4.12
C GLY A 276 12.22 -26.38 3.71
N MET A 277 12.18 -27.69 3.97
CA MET A 277 13.23 -28.59 3.43
C MET A 277 12.94 -28.84 1.95
N VAL A 278 13.95 -28.78 1.12
CA VAL A 278 13.82 -28.99 -0.33
C VAL A 278 13.24 -30.38 -0.61
N HIS A 279 12.18 -30.43 -1.39
CA HIS A 279 11.51 -31.68 -1.74
C HIS A 279 12.46 -32.61 -2.50
N PRO A 280 12.49 -33.92 -2.19
CA PRO A 280 13.38 -34.88 -2.86
C PRO A 280 13.28 -34.88 -4.40
N ASN A 281 12.09 -34.61 -4.96
CA ASN A 281 11.90 -34.55 -6.41
C ASN A 281 12.64 -33.37 -7.04
N VAL A 282 12.76 -32.23 -6.34
CA VAL A 282 13.55 -31.07 -6.81
C VAL A 282 15.01 -31.43 -6.92
N LEU A 283 15.59 -32.13 -5.92
CA LEU A 283 16.98 -32.60 -5.96
C LEU A 283 17.19 -33.62 -7.08
N LYS A 284 16.24 -34.54 -7.27
CA LYS A 284 16.29 -35.53 -8.39
C LYS A 284 16.23 -34.86 -9.76
N ALA A 285 15.45 -33.81 -9.91
CA ALA A 285 15.32 -33.07 -11.18
C ALA A 285 16.65 -32.50 -11.68
N VAL A 286 17.59 -32.23 -10.74
CA VAL A 286 18.95 -31.70 -11.01
C VAL A 286 20.06 -32.76 -10.76
N ASN A 287 19.69 -34.04 -10.74
CA ASN A 287 20.63 -35.18 -10.55
C ASN A 287 21.41 -35.19 -9.21
N ILE A 288 20.85 -34.58 -8.17
CA ILE A 288 21.37 -34.64 -6.80
C ILE A 288 20.69 -35.81 -6.06
N ASP A 289 21.48 -36.69 -5.43
CA ASP A 289 20.94 -37.82 -4.68
C ASP A 289 20.36 -37.38 -3.33
N PRO A 290 19.03 -37.45 -3.12
CA PRO A 290 18.39 -37.03 -1.89
C PRO A 290 18.62 -37.94 -0.68
N SER A 291 19.22 -39.11 -0.89
CA SER A 291 19.65 -40.00 0.19
C SER A 291 20.94 -39.52 0.84
N VAL A 292 21.79 -38.81 0.10
CA VAL A 292 23.09 -38.27 0.53
C VAL A 292 23.00 -36.81 0.91
N TYR A 293 22.28 -36.02 0.12
CA TYR A 293 22.15 -34.57 0.28
C TYR A 293 20.74 -34.15 0.68
N LYS A 294 20.67 -33.16 1.53
CA LYS A 294 19.46 -32.49 1.93
C LYS A 294 19.58 -31.01 1.65
N GLY A 295 18.47 -30.33 1.49
CA GLY A 295 18.49 -28.89 1.36
C GLY A 295 17.36 -28.25 2.14
N PHE A 296 17.48 -26.96 2.40
CA PHE A 296 16.37 -26.11 2.80
C PHE A 296 16.36 -24.84 1.97
N ALA A 297 15.16 -24.29 1.80
CA ALA A 297 14.94 -23.06 1.09
C ALA A 297 13.97 -22.16 1.83
N PHE A 298 14.03 -20.86 1.55
CA PHE A 298 13.10 -19.85 2.06
C PHE A 298 12.94 -18.74 1.03
N GLY A 299 11.78 -18.05 1.06
CA GLY A 299 11.49 -16.93 0.16
C GLY A 299 10.71 -15.84 0.84
N LEU A 300 11.09 -14.59 0.60
CA LEU A 300 10.50 -13.39 1.21
C LEU A 300 10.33 -12.26 0.19
N GLY A 301 9.28 -11.45 0.38
CA GLY A 301 9.03 -10.23 -0.39
C GLY A 301 9.78 -9.04 0.22
N VAL A 302 10.59 -8.35 -0.58
CA VAL A 302 11.42 -7.22 -0.11
C VAL A 302 10.54 -6.03 0.28
N GLU A 303 9.51 -5.73 -0.53
CA GLU A 303 8.57 -4.64 -0.26
C GLU A 303 7.87 -4.81 1.08
N ARG A 304 7.46 -6.04 1.41
CA ARG A 304 6.79 -6.33 2.67
C ARG A 304 7.68 -6.01 3.86
N ILE A 305 8.95 -6.40 3.80
CA ILE A 305 9.94 -6.05 4.84
C ILE A 305 10.16 -4.54 4.91
N ALA A 306 10.30 -3.87 3.74
CA ALA A 306 10.47 -2.42 3.69
C ALA A 306 9.27 -1.67 4.26
N MET A 307 8.04 -2.07 3.89
CA MET A 307 6.80 -1.49 4.40
C MET A 307 6.74 -1.59 5.94
N LEU A 308 7.09 -2.74 6.48
CA LEU A 308 7.08 -2.96 7.92
C LEU A 308 8.17 -2.17 8.65
N LYS A 309 9.40 -2.20 8.13
CA LYS A 309 10.55 -1.53 8.75
C LYS A 309 10.39 -0.02 8.78
N TYR A 310 9.84 0.55 7.72
CA TYR A 310 9.69 2.00 7.55
C TYR A 310 8.24 2.50 7.76
N ASN A 311 7.33 1.62 8.16
CA ASN A 311 5.91 1.93 8.36
C ASN A 311 5.25 2.57 7.12
N ILE A 312 5.52 2.01 5.94
CA ILE A 312 4.99 2.47 4.66
C ILE A 312 3.62 1.83 4.41
N PRO A 313 2.55 2.62 4.19
CA PRO A 313 1.18 2.11 4.14
C PRO A 313 0.80 1.42 2.82
N SER A 314 1.55 1.65 1.73
CA SER A 314 1.20 1.13 0.41
C SER A 314 2.44 0.76 -0.41
N ILE A 315 2.38 -0.41 -1.05
CA ILE A 315 3.44 -0.88 -1.96
C ILE A 315 3.64 0.06 -3.18
N LYS A 316 2.58 0.76 -3.60
CA LYS A 316 2.62 1.67 -4.77
C LYS A 316 3.61 2.81 -4.59
N LEU A 317 3.80 3.29 -3.36
CA LEU A 317 4.75 4.37 -3.06
C LEU A 317 6.19 4.06 -3.49
N PHE A 318 6.59 2.80 -3.53
CA PHE A 318 7.92 2.41 -4.02
C PHE A 318 8.10 2.62 -5.53
N TYR A 319 7.00 2.71 -6.29
CA TYR A 319 7.01 2.71 -7.76
C TYR A 319 6.49 4.00 -8.39
N GLU A 320 5.87 4.89 -7.60
CA GLU A 320 5.34 6.18 -8.06
C GLU A 320 6.42 7.22 -8.33
N ASN A 321 7.66 6.97 -7.92
CA ASN A 321 8.81 7.86 -8.11
C ASN A 321 8.60 9.28 -7.55
N ASP A 322 7.83 9.41 -6.45
CA ASP A 322 7.63 10.69 -5.76
C ASP A 322 8.88 11.06 -4.96
N GLN A 323 9.53 12.16 -5.32
CA GLN A 323 10.75 12.64 -4.65
C GLN A 323 10.53 12.95 -3.16
N ARG A 324 9.32 13.39 -2.77
CA ARG A 324 8.98 13.65 -1.36
C ARG A 324 9.00 12.37 -0.54
N PHE A 325 8.63 11.25 -1.16
CA PHE A 325 8.74 9.93 -0.55
C PHE A 325 10.19 9.46 -0.53
N LEU A 326 10.89 9.52 -1.65
CA LEU A 326 12.25 8.99 -1.80
C LEU A 326 13.27 9.74 -0.92
N ASN A 327 13.07 11.04 -0.70
CA ASN A 327 13.96 11.88 0.14
C ASN A 327 13.83 11.60 1.65
N GLN A 328 12.98 10.67 2.08
CA GLN A 328 12.83 10.28 3.48
C GLN A 328 13.81 9.16 3.91
N PHE A 329 14.55 8.57 2.97
CA PHE A 329 15.39 7.38 3.20
C PHE A 329 16.88 7.62 3.00
#